data_34d0f1367ec538155bb5a2442c90a6a2
#
_entry.id   34d0f1367ec538155bb5a2442c90a6a2
#
_cell.length_a   1.000
_cell.length_b   1.000
_cell.length_c   1.000
_cell.angle_alpha   90.00
_cell.angle_beta   90.00
_cell.angle_gamma   90.00
#
_symmetry.space_group_name_H-M   'P 1'
#
loop_
_entity.id
_entity.type
_entity.pdbx_description
1 polymer ?
#
loop_
_entity_poly.entity_id
_entity_poly.type
_entity_poly.pdbx_seq_one_letter_code
_entity_poly.pdbx_strand_id
1 'polypeptide(L)'
;MKLFVATHNAHKIREISEILPEFEIVADDPAGVEENAPDFAGNARLKVRAIAARHPGAWCMADDSGLEVKALGGAPGVRSARYAGEPCDTPANNALLLKNLAGVSDRAANFTCAIALVGPDGAEHAVEGRCFGRIAEAPSGAAGFGYDPLFIPDGHDVSFADLTAAEKNAISHRGRALAEARRILARPAAPRAGAWLRFFRVVNLPTVPGDVLAGAAAVMAAWGTEMTPRLAGVVAAAGAASVFIYMFGLADNDIAGARTDADRPIPRGEISLGAARIARALCWALALAAGALGGLSPLWWATAFALFVAVVTYNRTKDWFLMGVCRGLNVVCGAGALAGPVARANPKDWPPVFSVLADPETLLYVGSAALVWTLYIAGVTKYSEGEEKQPGKRATVGFLIGALVYLQLAALVAFALQAPSTRGLLLTGAALLVLLRVVKRALPKVSAS
;
A
#
# COMPACT_ATOMS: atom_id res chain seq x y z
N MET A 1 -8.34 -5.67 14.96
CA MET A 1 -8.71 -5.61 13.51
C MET A 1 -10.02 -6.36 13.33
N LYS A 2 -10.98 -5.82 12.52
CA LYS A 2 -12.25 -6.51 12.24
C LYS A 2 -12.05 -7.65 11.24
N LEU A 3 -12.65 -8.81 11.54
CA LEU A 3 -12.73 -9.97 10.65
C LEU A 3 -14.20 -10.32 10.45
N PHE A 4 -14.71 -10.17 9.24
CA PHE A 4 -16.07 -10.55 8.90
C PHE A 4 -16.13 -12.05 8.64
N VAL A 5 -17.04 -12.77 9.29
CA VAL A 5 -17.13 -14.23 9.21
C VAL A 5 -18.49 -14.65 8.69
N ALA A 6 -18.48 -15.38 7.56
CA ALA A 6 -19.66 -15.87 6.88
C ALA A 6 -20.31 -17.04 7.64
N THR A 7 -20.98 -16.77 8.73
CA THR A 7 -21.69 -17.79 9.51
C THR A 7 -22.75 -17.16 10.41
N HIS A 8 -23.85 -17.86 10.62
CA HIS A 8 -24.86 -17.60 11.65
C HIS A 8 -24.78 -18.60 12.82
N ASN A 9 -23.85 -19.56 12.76
CA ASN A 9 -23.68 -20.60 13.77
C ASN A 9 -22.96 -20.06 15.00
N ALA A 10 -23.68 -19.88 16.11
CA ALA A 10 -23.13 -19.34 17.37
C ALA A 10 -21.98 -20.17 17.96
N HIS A 11 -21.98 -21.50 17.77
CA HIS A 11 -20.91 -22.36 18.24
C HIS A 11 -19.60 -22.10 17.45
N LYS A 12 -19.69 -21.96 16.12
CA LYS A 12 -18.54 -21.61 15.29
C LYS A 12 -17.98 -20.23 15.65
N ILE A 13 -18.86 -19.24 15.83
CA ILE A 13 -18.46 -17.87 16.23
C ILE A 13 -17.69 -17.90 17.53
N ARG A 14 -18.17 -18.67 18.53
CA ARG A 14 -17.49 -18.80 19.83
C ARG A 14 -16.10 -19.42 19.68
N GLU A 15 -15.99 -20.58 19.02
CA GLU A 15 -14.69 -21.23 18.78
C GLU A 15 -13.70 -20.32 18.03
N ILE A 16 -14.17 -19.61 16.99
CA ILE A 16 -13.33 -18.66 16.24
C ILE A 16 -12.85 -17.52 17.13
N SER A 17 -13.75 -16.95 17.97
CA SER A 17 -13.39 -15.85 18.87
C SER A 17 -12.40 -16.26 19.97
N GLU A 18 -12.53 -17.51 20.48
CA GLU A 18 -11.60 -18.05 21.46
C GLU A 18 -10.20 -18.31 20.85
N ILE A 19 -10.15 -18.79 19.61
CA ILE A 19 -8.89 -19.12 18.93
C ILE A 19 -8.20 -17.87 18.34
N LEU A 20 -8.97 -16.86 17.92
CA LEU A 20 -8.46 -15.62 17.32
C LEU A 20 -8.82 -14.38 18.16
N PRO A 21 -8.41 -14.29 19.44
CA PRO A 21 -8.82 -13.21 20.34
C PRO A 21 -8.27 -11.82 19.93
N GLU A 22 -7.26 -11.78 19.08
CA GLU A 22 -6.70 -10.53 18.56
C GLU A 22 -7.59 -9.86 17.49
N PHE A 23 -8.64 -10.55 17.00
CA PHE A 23 -9.58 -10.04 16.00
C PHE A 23 -10.94 -9.75 16.64
N GLU A 24 -11.57 -8.65 16.22
CA GLU A 24 -12.98 -8.39 16.45
C GLU A 24 -13.78 -9.19 15.43
N ILE A 25 -14.36 -10.31 15.85
CA ILE A 25 -15.16 -11.19 14.97
C ILE A 25 -16.54 -10.57 14.76
N VAL A 26 -16.87 -10.31 13.51
CA VAL A 26 -18.17 -9.77 13.09
C VAL A 26 -18.86 -10.82 12.24
N ALA A 27 -19.89 -11.47 12.80
CA ALA A 27 -20.68 -12.42 12.05
C ALA A 27 -21.49 -11.71 10.95
N ASP A 28 -21.47 -12.26 9.74
CA ASP A 28 -22.28 -11.80 8.61
C ASP A 28 -22.90 -13.01 7.91
N ASP A 29 -24.22 -13.04 7.82
CA ASP A 29 -24.94 -14.15 7.21
C ASP A 29 -24.69 -14.18 5.69
N PRO A 30 -24.18 -15.30 5.13
CA PRO A 30 -24.07 -15.49 3.69
C PRO A 30 -25.42 -15.80 3.03
N ALA A 31 -26.49 -15.15 3.46
CA ALA A 31 -27.87 -15.40 3.04
C ALA A 31 -28.00 -15.60 1.51
N GLY A 32 -28.71 -16.64 1.10
CA GLY A 32 -28.95 -16.98 -0.30
C GLY A 32 -27.80 -17.72 -1.01
N VAL A 33 -26.72 -18.07 -0.31
CA VAL A 33 -25.65 -18.88 -0.87
C VAL A 33 -26.00 -20.35 -0.78
N GLU A 34 -26.16 -21.00 -1.93
CA GLU A 34 -26.32 -22.46 -2.01
C GLU A 34 -24.98 -23.14 -1.83
N GLU A 35 -24.86 -24.00 -0.81
CA GLU A 35 -23.69 -24.83 -0.55
C GLU A 35 -23.75 -26.11 -1.41
N ASN A 36 -23.51 -25.98 -2.70
CA ASN A 36 -23.61 -27.03 -3.70
C ASN A 36 -22.27 -27.50 -4.26
N ALA A 37 -21.15 -27.04 -3.70
CA ALA A 37 -19.83 -27.52 -4.09
C ALA A 37 -19.58 -28.96 -3.64
N PRO A 38 -18.75 -29.72 -4.39
CA PRO A 38 -18.46 -31.13 -4.09
C PRO A 38 -17.56 -31.30 -2.85
N ASP A 39 -16.93 -30.25 -2.37
CA ASP A 39 -16.00 -30.27 -1.24
C ASP A 39 -16.17 -29.07 -0.30
N PHE A 40 -15.59 -29.16 0.90
CA PHE A 40 -15.66 -28.13 1.93
C PHE A 40 -15.00 -26.81 1.49
N ALA A 41 -13.89 -26.89 0.74
CA ALA A 41 -13.18 -25.71 0.28
C ALA A 41 -14.01 -24.92 -0.73
N GLY A 42 -14.73 -25.59 -1.62
CA GLY A 42 -15.67 -24.97 -2.55
C GLY A 42 -16.80 -24.23 -1.85
N ASN A 43 -17.45 -24.87 -0.87
CA ASN A 43 -18.52 -24.25 -0.10
C ASN A 43 -18.00 -23.06 0.72
N ALA A 44 -16.84 -23.17 1.35
CA ALA A 44 -16.21 -22.05 2.05
C ALA A 44 -15.94 -20.86 1.10
N ARG A 45 -15.44 -21.12 -0.13
CA ARG A 45 -15.23 -20.06 -1.14
C ARG A 45 -16.52 -19.39 -1.56
N LEU A 46 -17.59 -20.14 -1.80
CA LEU A 46 -18.89 -19.57 -2.15
C LEU A 46 -19.37 -18.59 -1.06
N LYS A 47 -19.31 -19.00 0.20
CA LYS A 47 -19.72 -18.17 1.34
C LYS A 47 -18.83 -16.93 1.51
N VAL A 48 -17.51 -17.06 1.46
CA VAL A 48 -16.62 -15.91 1.66
C VAL A 48 -16.73 -14.86 0.57
N ARG A 49 -16.92 -15.28 -0.70
CA ARG A 49 -17.11 -14.36 -1.83
C ARG A 49 -18.39 -13.52 -1.67
N ALA A 50 -19.46 -14.13 -1.17
CA ALA A 50 -20.73 -13.42 -0.96
C ALA A 50 -20.59 -12.30 0.07
N ILE A 51 -19.89 -12.52 1.21
CA ILE A 51 -19.68 -11.47 2.21
C ILE A 51 -18.58 -10.48 1.78
N ALA A 52 -17.54 -10.92 1.09
CA ALA A 52 -16.46 -10.04 0.63
C ALA A 52 -16.96 -8.97 -0.35
N ALA A 53 -17.96 -9.28 -1.15
CA ALA A 53 -18.62 -8.31 -2.03
C ALA A 53 -19.29 -7.16 -1.25
N ARG A 54 -19.75 -7.42 -0.01
CA ARG A 54 -20.39 -6.43 0.87
C ARG A 54 -19.38 -5.63 1.70
N HIS A 55 -18.16 -6.20 1.91
CA HIS A 55 -17.11 -5.62 2.74
C HIS A 55 -15.81 -5.37 1.97
N PRO A 56 -15.82 -4.51 0.92
CA PRO A 56 -14.65 -4.25 0.11
C PRO A 56 -13.54 -3.60 0.95
N GLY A 57 -12.34 -4.18 0.90
CA GLY A 57 -11.18 -3.65 1.65
C GLY A 57 -11.06 -4.17 3.07
N ALA A 58 -11.90 -5.12 3.49
CA ALA A 58 -11.81 -5.79 4.78
C ALA A 58 -11.37 -7.25 4.64
N TRP A 59 -10.90 -7.84 5.72
CA TRP A 59 -10.72 -9.28 5.80
C TRP A 59 -12.09 -9.97 5.98
N CYS A 60 -12.37 -10.93 5.11
CA CYS A 60 -13.53 -11.80 5.17
C CYS A 60 -13.08 -13.26 5.27
N MET A 61 -13.80 -14.05 6.03
CA MET A 61 -13.52 -15.46 6.27
C MET A 61 -14.82 -16.27 6.22
N ALA A 62 -14.75 -17.48 5.68
CA ALA A 62 -15.81 -18.48 5.80
C ALA A 62 -15.19 -19.83 6.12
N ASP A 63 -15.87 -20.63 6.92
CA ASP A 63 -15.54 -22.03 7.13
C ASP A 63 -16.64 -22.93 6.59
N ASP A 64 -16.22 -24.07 6.05
CA ASP A 64 -17.07 -25.22 5.88
C ASP A 64 -16.41 -26.46 6.48
N SER A 65 -17.17 -27.30 7.17
CA SER A 65 -16.60 -28.37 7.97
C SER A 65 -17.57 -29.53 8.13
N GLY A 66 -17.01 -30.72 8.25
CA GLY A 66 -17.81 -31.91 8.45
C GLY A 66 -17.01 -33.13 8.89
N LEU A 67 -17.73 -34.18 9.17
CA LEU A 67 -17.23 -35.49 9.53
C LEU A 67 -17.12 -36.40 8.28
N GLU A 68 -16.01 -37.06 8.14
CA GLU A 68 -15.77 -38.05 7.10
C GLU A 68 -15.48 -39.40 7.75
N VAL A 69 -16.28 -40.44 7.43
CA VAL A 69 -16.10 -41.80 7.99
C VAL A 69 -15.64 -42.74 6.91
N LYS A 70 -14.50 -43.36 7.12
CA LYS A 70 -13.84 -44.21 6.12
C LYS A 70 -14.72 -45.36 5.64
N ALA A 71 -15.34 -46.10 6.56
CA ALA A 71 -16.21 -47.22 6.23
C ALA A 71 -17.49 -46.84 5.47
N LEU A 72 -17.86 -45.56 5.49
CA LEU A 72 -19.02 -45.00 4.77
C LEU A 72 -18.60 -44.27 3.48
N GLY A 73 -17.38 -44.52 2.96
CA GLY A 73 -16.88 -43.86 1.76
C GLY A 73 -16.71 -42.32 1.88
N GLY A 74 -16.46 -41.82 3.10
CA GLY A 74 -16.34 -40.38 3.41
C GLY A 74 -17.66 -39.73 3.81
N ALA A 75 -18.80 -40.44 3.81
CA ALA A 75 -20.04 -39.87 4.32
C ALA A 75 -19.95 -39.68 5.85
N PRO A 76 -20.62 -38.64 6.41
CA PRO A 76 -21.55 -37.69 5.78
C PRO A 76 -20.88 -36.60 4.94
N GLY A 77 -19.58 -36.27 5.08
CA GLY A 77 -18.85 -35.29 4.27
C GLY A 77 -19.50 -33.91 4.30
N VAL A 78 -19.63 -33.27 3.14
CA VAL A 78 -20.26 -31.94 3.00
C VAL A 78 -21.73 -31.87 3.44
N ARG A 79 -22.36 -33.04 3.61
CA ARG A 79 -23.74 -33.15 4.12
C ARG A 79 -23.82 -33.32 5.63
N SER A 80 -22.73 -33.14 6.36
CA SER A 80 -22.65 -33.39 7.81
C SER A 80 -23.77 -32.71 8.62
N ALA A 81 -24.11 -31.49 8.33
CA ALA A 81 -25.16 -30.77 9.04
C ALA A 81 -26.56 -31.32 8.77
N ARG A 82 -26.79 -31.94 7.61
CA ARG A 82 -28.09 -32.42 7.11
C ARG A 82 -28.06 -33.89 6.69
N TYR A 83 -27.31 -34.72 7.43
CA TYR A 83 -27.12 -36.09 7.11
C TYR A 83 -28.40 -36.93 7.19
N ALA A 84 -29.24 -36.62 8.19
CA ALA A 84 -30.55 -37.23 8.33
C ALA A 84 -31.70 -36.49 7.58
N GLY A 85 -31.36 -35.40 6.86
CA GLY A 85 -32.31 -34.58 6.13
C GLY A 85 -32.43 -33.18 6.66
N GLU A 86 -33.41 -32.42 6.16
CA GLU A 86 -33.72 -31.04 6.61
C GLU A 86 -35.05 -31.00 7.38
N PRO A 87 -35.16 -30.15 8.42
CA PRO A 87 -34.14 -29.24 8.95
C PRO A 87 -32.99 -29.98 9.66
N CYS A 88 -31.87 -29.27 9.86
CA CYS A 88 -30.72 -29.84 10.58
C CYS A 88 -31.11 -30.30 11.99
N ASP A 89 -30.97 -31.59 12.24
CA ASP A 89 -31.29 -32.27 13.51
C ASP A 89 -30.06 -33.06 13.98
N THR A 90 -29.32 -32.54 14.94
CA THR A 90 -28.08 -33.16 15.45
C THR A 90 -28.35 -34.55 16.08
N PRO A 91 -29.35 -34.74 16.96
CA PRO A 91 -29.72 -36.09 17.45
C PRO A 91 -30.04 -37.05 16.33
N ALA A 92 -30.83 -36.68 15.33
CA ALA A 92 -31.16 -37.55 14.20
C ALA A 92 -29.93 -37.89 13.35
N ASN A 93 -29.03 -36.92 13.10
CA ASN A 93 -27.77 -37.12 12.40
C ASN A 93 -26.88 -38.15 13.12
N ASN A 94 -26.75 -38.04 14.45
CA ASN A 94 -25.95 -38.94 15.30
C ASN A 94 -26.56 -40.36 15.31
N ALA A 95 -27.91 -40.48 15.43
CA ALA A 95 -28.58 -41.76 15.41
C ALA A 95 -28.43 -42.45 14.06
N LEU A 96 -28.54 -41.69 12.95
CA LEU A 96 -28.34 -42.25 11.60
C LEU A 96 -26.89 -42.70 11.41
N LEU A 97 -25.90 -41.97 11.90
CA LEU A 97 -24.51 -42.35 11.82
C LEU A 97 -24.25 -43.68 12.56
N LEU A 98 -24.71 -43.80 13.79
CA LEU A 98 -24.58 -45.03 14.57
C LEU A 98 -25.30 -46.22 13.90
N LYS A 99 -26.49 -46.00 13.35
CA LYS A 99 -27.24 -47.02 12.60
C LYS A 99 -26.45 -47.52 11.40
N ASN A 100 -25.84 -46.61 10.62
CA ASN A 100 -25.06 -46.98 9.42
C ASN A 100 -23.71 -47.64 9.77
N LEU A 101 -23.23 -47.49 11.01
CA LEU A 101 -22.02 -48.16 11.53
C LEU A 101 -22.34 -49.40 12.39
N ALA A 102 -23.60 -49.84 12.45
CA ALA A 102 -23.95 -51.06 13.17
C ALA A 102 -23.26 -52.28 12.57
N GLY A 103 -22.49 -53.02 13.40
CA GLY A 103 -21.71 -54.18 12.96
C GLY A 103 -20.43 -53.87 12.18
N VAL A 104 -20.09 -52.58 12.00
CA VAL A 104 -18.86 -52.15 11.31
C VAL A 104 -17.72 -52.04 12.33
N SER A 105 -16.62 -52.78 12.10
CA SER A 105 -15.44 -52.75 12.98
C SER A 105 -14.47 -51.60 12.67
N ASP A 106 -14.31 -51.24 11.40
CA ASP A 106 -13.51 -50.07 11.02
C ASP A 106 -14.32 -48.79 11.21
N ARG A 107 -14.09 -48.13 12.36
CA ARG A 107 -14.78 -46.91 12.72
C ARG A 107 -13.92 -45.66 12.53
N ALA A 108 -12.81 -45.81 11.76
CA ALA A 108 -11.91 -44.68 11.49
C ALA A 108 -12.65 -43.53 10.81
N ALA A 109 -12.40 -42.34 11.31
CA ALA A 109 -13.04 -41.13 10.85
C ALA A 109 -12.10 -39.91 11.00
N ASN A 110 -12.41 -38.83 10.32
CA ASN A 110 -11.78 -37.55 10.55
C ASN A 110 -12.81 -36.42 10.44
N PHE A 111 -12.58 -35.40 11.24
CA PHE A 111 -13.17 -34.08 10.97
C PHE A 111 -12.27 -33.29 10.04
N THR A 112 -12.88 -32.63 9.07
CA THR A 112 -12.22 -31.68 8.16
C THR A 112 -12.85 -30.30 8.30
N CYS A 113 -12.03 -29.25 8.35
CA CYS A 113 -12.45 -27.86 8.27
C CYS A 113 -11.66 -27.16 7.17
N ALA A 114 -12.34 -26.68 6.14
CA ALA A 114 -11.77 -25.79 5.14
C ALA A 114 -12.16 -24.34 5.46
N ILE A 115 -11.16 -23.47 5.48
CA ILE A 115 -11.35 -22.02 5.66
C ILE A 115 -10.94 -21.32 4.37
N ALA A 116 -11.83 -20.49 3.85
CA ALA A 116 -11.54 -19.57 2.76
C ALA A 116 -11.47 -18.14 3.31
N LEU A 117 -10.50 -17.38 2.83
CA LEU A 117 -10.23 -15.99 3.23
C LEU A 117 -10.20 -15.11 1.99
N VAL A 118 -10.75 -13.89 2.10
CA VAL A 118 -10.58 -12.82 1.12
C VAL A 118 -9.93 -11.65 1.83
N GLY A 119 -8.75 -11.27 1.34
CA GLY A 119 -8.00 -10.15 1.91
C GLY A 119 -8.53 -8.77 1.49
N PRO A 120 -8.06 -7.71 2.15
CA PRO A 120 -8.38 -6.32 1.79
C PRO A 120 -8.00 -5.95 0.35
N ASP A 121 -7.03 -6.67 -0.24
CA ASP A 121 -6.58 -6.54 -1.63
C ASP A 121 -7.43 -7.34 -2.62
N GLY A 122 -8.38 -8.14 -2.13
CA GLY A 122 -9.20 -9.04 -2.92
C GLY A 122 -8.53 -10.39 -3.21
N ALA A 123 -7.33 -10.65 -2.67
CA ALA A 123 -6.67 -11.95 -2.82
C ALA A 123 -7.43 -13.02 -2.03
N GLU A 124 -7.67 -14.16 -2.68
CA GLU A 124 -8.29 -15.32 -2.05
C GLU A 124 -7.22 -16.29 -1.55
N HIS A 125 -7.45 -16.81 -0.36
CA HIS A 125 -6.64 -17.86 0.25
C HIS A 125 -7.55 -18.98 0.74
N ALA A 126 -7.01 -20.21 0.81
CA ALA A 126 -7.70 -21.33 1.41
C ALA A 126 -6.72 -22.14 2.24
N VAL A 127 -7.18 -22.61 3.37
CA VAL A 127 -6.44 -23.52 4.27
C VAL A 127 -7.36 -24.61 4.75
N GLU A 128 -6.79 -25.72 5.18
CA GLU A 128 -7.51 -26.88 5.67
C GLU A 128 -6.87 -27.40 6.95
N GLY A 129 -7.71 -27.85 7.89
CA GLY A 129 -7.29 -28.55 9.09
C GLY A 129 -8.07 -29.85 9.23
N ARG A 130 -7.39 -30.93 9.60
CA ARG A 130 -7.99 -32.25 9.85
C ARG A 130 -7.68 -32.72 11.24
N CYS A 131 -8.64 -33.42 11.85
CA CYS A 131 -8.45 -34.15 13.10
C CYS A 131 -8.88 -35.59 12.86
N PHE A 132 -7.94 -36.51 12.95
CA PHE A 132 -8.20 -37.95 12.80
C PHE A 132 -8.64 -38.56 14.12
N GLY A 133 -9.39 -39.66 14.04
CA GLY A 133 -9.94 -40.37 15.17
C GLY A 133 -10.87 -41.53 14.78
N ARG A 134 -11.78 -41.87 15.66
CA ARG A 134 -12.77 -42.92 15.45
C ARG A 134 -14.14 -42.53 15.99
N ILE A 135 -15.18 -43.19 15.48
CA ILE A 135 -16.55 -43.01 15.99
C ILE A 135 -16.79 -44.01 17.14
N ALA A 136 -17.26 -43.48 18.27
CA ALA A 136 -17.68 -44.30 19.42
C ALA A 136 -18.90 -45.15 19.13
N GLU A 137 -19.13 -46.20 19.91
CA GLU A 137 -20.33 -47.05 19.79
C GLU A 137 -21.57 -46.40 20.41
N ALA A 138 -21.37 -45.49 21.35
CA ALA A 138 -22.42 -44.70 22.00
C ALA A 138 -21.93 -43.27 22.26
N PRO A 139 -22.84 -42.30 22.33
CA PRO A 139 -22.47 -40.89 22.64
C PRO A 139 -22.00 -40.75 24.10
N SER A 140 -20.98 -39.93 24.32
CA SER A 140 -20.49 -39.51 25.62
C SER A 140 -20.29 -38.03 25.71
N GLY A 141 -20.31 -37.50 26.94
CA GLY A 141 -20.13 -36.06 27.18
C GLY A 141 -21.36 -35.21 26.90
N ALA A 142 -21.27 -33.93 27.30
CA ALA A 142 -22.37 -32.98 27.11
C ALA A 142 -21.92 -31.64 26.47
N ALA A 143 -20.61 -31.48 26.22
CA ALA A 143 -20.08 -30.27 25.62
C ALA A 143 -20.06 -30.39 24.07
N GLY A 144 -19.71 -29.29 23.42
CA GLY A 144 -19.56 -29.25 21.97
C GLY A 144 -20.87 -29.19 21.20
N PHE A 145 -20.83 -29.63 19.92
CA PHE A 145 -21.98 -29.66 19.01
C PHE A 145 -21.79 -30.70 17.89
N GLY A 146 -22.84 -30.98 17.16
CA GLY A 146 -22.79 -31.90 16.03
C GLY A 146 -22.42 -33.31 16.44
N TYR A 147 -21.39 -33.88 15.85
CA TYR A 147 -20.91 -35.24 16.12
C TYR A 147 -19.87 -35.32 17.25
N ASP A 148 -19.60 -34.23 17.98
CA ASP A 148 -18.63 -34.21 19.09
C ASP A 148 -18.84 -35.35 20.13
N PRO A 149 -20.10 -35.71 20.51
CA PRO A 149 -20.36 -36.81 21.44
C PRO A 149 -19.95 -38.19 20.94
N LEU A 150 -19.78 -38.34 19.64
CA LEU A 150 -19.43 -39.62 19.02
C LEU A 150 -17.98 -39.71 18.52
N PHE A 151 -17.26 -38.59 18.44
CA PHE A 151 -15.93 -38.56 17.88
C PHE A 151 -14.86 -38.60 18.96
N ILE A 152 -14.05 -39.66 18.94
CA ILE A 152 -12.89 -39.85 19.81
C ILE A 152 -11.63 -39.52 18.99
N PRO A 153 -10.90 -38.45 19.27
CA PRO A 153 -9.70 -38.07 18.53
C PRO A 153 -8.54 -39.04 18.81
N ASP A 154 -7.65 -39.20 17.84
CA ASP A 154 -6.45 -40.01 18.03
C ASP A 154 -5.61 -39.53 19.22
N GLY A 155 -5.12 -40.51 20.00
CA GLY A 155 -4.37 -40.25 21.22
C GLY A 155 -5.22 -39.93 22.46
N HIS A 156 -6.57 -40.03 22.34
CA HIS A 156 -7.50 -39.85 23.44
C HIS A 156 -8.44 -41.09 23.57
N ASP A 157 -8.97 -41.26 24.78
CA ASP A 157 -9.95 -42.35 25.08
C ASP A 157 -11.35 -41.75 25.31
N VAL A 158 -11.51 -40.42 25.27
CA VAL A 158 -12.76 -39.72 25.50
C VAL A 158 -13.20 -38.98 24.25
N SER A 159 -14.49 -38.67 24.16
CA SER A 159 -15.04 -37.93 23.02
C SER A 159 -14.66 -36.43 23.04
N PHE A 160 -14.84 -35.76 21.93
CA PHE A 160 -14.71 -34.28 21.89
C PHE A 160 -15.67 -33.57 22.86
N ALA A 161 -16.82 -34.17 23.15
CA ALA A 161 -17.80 -33.61 24.08
C ALA A 161 -17.42 -33.81 25.57
N ASP A 162 -16.40 -34.60 25.87
CA ASP A 162 -15.84 -34.78 27.22
C ASP A 162 -14.62 -33.86 27.47
N LEU A 163 -14.06 -33.25 26.41
CA LEU A 163 -12.91 -32.33 26.52
C LEU A 163 -13.37 -30.93 26.90
N THR A 164 -12.49 -30.20 27.59
CA THR A 164 -12.66 -28.76 27.75
C THR A 164 -12.54 -28.04 26.40
N ALA A 165 -13.12 -26.83 26.29
CA ALA A 165 -13.03 -26.00 25.08
C ALA A 165 -11.57 -25.77 24.67
N ALA A 166 -10.67 -25.50 25.63
CA ALA A 166 -9.25 -25.25 25.38
C ALA A 166 -8.55 -26.50 24.82
N GLU A 167 -8.79 -27.68 25.39
CA GLU A 167 -8.21 -28.95 24.92
C GLU A 167 -8.71 -29.26 23.50
N LYS A 168 -10.02 -29.16 23.27
CA LYS A 168 -10.62 -29.37 21.95
C LYS A 168 -10.05 -28.38 20.92
N ASN A 169 -9.98 -27.09 21.23
CA ASN A 169 -9.49 -26.07 20.32
C ASN A 169 -8.02 -26.30 19.94
N ALA A 170 -7.20 -26.88 20.82
CA ALA A 170 -5.79 -27.18 20.54
C ALA A 170 -5.60 -28.28 19.50
N ILE A 171 -6.50 -29.27 19.41
CA ILE A 171 -6.33 -30.47 18.58
C ILE A 171 -7.33 -30.57 17.43
N SER A 172 -8.44 -29.82 17.48
CA SER A 172 -9.55 -29.95 16.53
C SER A 172 -9.16 -29.52 15.10
N HIS A 173 -9.93 -30.02 14.14
CA HIS A 173 -9.86 -29.63 12.73
C HIS A 173 -9.95 -28.11 12.57
N ARG A 174 -10.91 -27.43 13.25
CA ARG A 174 -11.06 -25.98 13.19
C ARG A 174 -9.89 -25.25 13.84
N GLY A 175 -9.40 -25.73 15.00
CA GLY A 175 -8.23 -25.16 15.65
C GLY A 175 -7.01 -25.16 14.74
N ARG A 176 -6.76 -26.29 14.06
CA ARG A 176 -5.65 -26.43 13.09
C ARG A 176 -5.83 -25.52 11.87
N ALA A 177 -7.03 -25.47 11.29
CA ALA A 177 -7.33 -24.60 10.16
C ALA A 177 -7.19 -23.11 10.53
N LEU A 178 -7.66 -22.68 11.71
CA LEU A 178 -7.53 -21.31 12.19
C LEU A 178 -6.08 -20.93 12.52
N ALA A 179 -5.25 -21.87 12.98
CA ALA A 179 -3.82 -21.62 13.18
C ALA A 179 -3.11 -21.28 11.85
N GLU A 180 -3.44 -21.95 10.75
CA GLU A 180 -2.94 -21.59 9.42
C GLU A 180 -3.57 -20.29 8.90
N ALA A 181 -4.88 -20.09 9.08
CA ALA A 181 -5.56 -18.84 8.72
C ALA A 181 -4.94 -17.63 9.44
N ARG A 182 -4.59 -17.75 10.74
CA ARG A 182 -3.90 -16.72 11.51
C ARG A 182 -2.60 -16.28 10.86
N ARG A 183 -1.82 -17.20 10.28
CA ARG A 183 -0.57 -16.89 9.57
C ARG A 183 -0.81 -16.04 8.33
N ILE A 184 -1.93 -16.26 7.63
CA ILE A 184 -2.34 -15.47 6.46
C ILE A 184 -2.83 -14.10 6.90
N LEU A 185 -3.71 -14.05 7.91
CA LEU A 185 -4.27 -12.82 8.47
C LEU A 185 -3.19 -11.89 9.06
N ALA A 186 -2.11 -12.45 9.60
CA ALA A 186 -0.97 -11.71 10.11
C ALA A 186 -0.06 -11.14 8.99
N ARG A 187 -0.22 -11.59 7.74
CA ARG A 187 0.53 -11.01 6.63
C ARG A 187 -0.03 -9.63 6.29
N PRO A 188 0.83 -8.60 6.16
CA PRO A 188 0.35 -7.33 5.62
C PRO A 188 -0.20 -7.57 4.21
N ALA A 189 -1.41 -7.09 3.94
CA ALA A 189 -2.00 -7.16 2.60
C ALA A 189 -1.05 -6.51 1.58
N ALA A 190 -0.96 -7.10 0.37
CA ALA A 190 -0.20 -6.49 -0.70
C ALA A 190 -0.78 -5.11 -1.03
N PRO A 191 0.05 -4.04 -1.08
CA PRO A 191 -0.47 -2.69 -1.26
C PRO A 191 -1.10 -2.53 -2.65
N ARG A 192 -2.33 -2.05 -2.70
CA ARG A 192 -3.00 -1.72 -3.96
C ARG A 192 -2.24 -0.59 -4.68
N ALA A 193 -2.21 -0.61 -6.01
CA ALA A 193 -1.59 0.46 -6.80
C ALA A 193 -2.07 1.86 -6.36
N GLY A 194 -3.36 2.03 -6.03
CA GLY A 194 -3.91 3.27 -5.51
C GLY A 194 -3.31 3.75 -4.18
N ALA A 195 -2.86 2.83 -3.31
CA ALA A 195 -2.18 3.20 -2.07
C ALA A 195 -0.79 3.81 -2.36
N TRP A 196 -0.04 3.23 -3.30
CA TRP A 196 1.25 3.78 -3.74
C TRP A 196 1.10 5.13 -4.45
N LEU A 197 0.04 5.31 -5.27
CA LEU A 197 -0.24 6.59 -5.92
C LEU A 197 -0.50 7.71 -4.88
N ARG A 198 -1.23 7.40 -3.79
CA ARG A 198 -1.44 8.33 -2.66
C ARG A 198 -0.16 8.57 -1.88
N PHE A 199 0.58 7.51 -1.55
CA PHE A 199 1.83 7.57 -0.81
C PHE A 199 2.86 8.51 -1.47
N PHE A 200 3.05 8.38 -2.78
CA PHE A 200 3.95 9.25 -3.54
C PHE A 200 3.30 10.53 -4.05
N ARG A 201 2.06 10.82 -3.70
CA ARG A 201 1.32 12.01 -4.17
C ARG A 201 1.55 12.28 -5.66
N VAL A 202 1.35 11.25 -6.49
CA VAL A 202 1.69 11.23 -7.93
C VAL A 202 1.11 12.43 -8.68
N VAL A 203 -0.01 12.98 -8.21
CA VAL A 203 -0.64 14.20 -8.77
C VAL A 203 0.30 15.42 -8.73
N ASN A 204 1.24 15.48 -7.78
CA ASN A 204 2.15 16.62 -7.60
C ASN A 204 3.50 16.40 -8.31
N LEU A 205 3.84 15.18 -8.73
CA LEU A 205 5.14 14.89 -9.36
C LEU A 205 5.44 15.77 -10.59
N PRO A 206 4.47 16.11 -11.48
CA PRO A 206 4.76 16.95 -12.64
C PRO A 206 5.25 18.37 -12.30
N THR A 207 5.09 18.81 -11.04
CA THR A 207 5.59 20.13 -10.61
C THR A 207 7.10 20.12 -10.33
N VAL A 208 7.72 18.97 -10.13
CA VAL A 208 9.10 18.85 -9.65
C VAL A 208 10.14 19.12 -10.75
N PRO A 209 10.05 18.53 -11.96
CA PRO A 209 11.01 18.80 -13.02
C PRO A 209 10.99 20.27 -13.48
N GLY A 210 9.87 20.98 -13.31
CA GLY A 210 9.74 22.37 -13.69
C GLY A 210 10.73 23.31 -12.98
N ASP A 211 11.08 23.00 -11.72
CA ASP A 211 12.10 23.77 -10.99
C ASP A 211 13.48 23.59 -11.63
N VAL A 212 13.82 22.35 -11.98
CA VAL A 212 15.08 22.01 -12.68
C VAL A 212 15.15 22.68 -14.03
N LEU A 213 14.04 22.69 -14.78
CA LEU A 213 13.95 23.38 -16.08
C LEU A 213 14.18 24.89 -15.93
N ALA A 214 13.61 25.53 -14.89
CA ALA A 214 13.79 26.95 -14.64
C ALA A 214 15.25 27.29 -14.33
N GLY A 215 15.93 26.48 -13.49
CA GLY A 215 17.35 26.66 -13.19
C GLY A 215 18.25 26.44 -14.42
N ALA A 216 17.96 25.43 -15.22
CA ALA A 216 18.68 25.17 -16.47
C ALA A 216 18.49 26.31 -17.48
N ALA A 217 17.25 26.81 -17.64
CA ALA A 217 16.94 27.92 -18.53
C ALA A 217 17.66 29.21 -18.11
N ALA A 218 17.75 29.48 -16.80
CA ALA A 218 18.48 30.63 -16.27
C ALA A 218 19.96 30.62 -16.68
N VAL A 219 20.64 29.47 -16.54
CA VAL A 219 22.05 29.31 -16.97
C VAL A 219 22.19 29.47 -18.48
N MET A 220 21.30 28.84 -19.26
CA MET A 220 21.35 28.92 -20.72
C MET A 220 21.13 30.36 -21.21
N ALA A 221 20.21 31.08 -20.56
CA ALA A 221 19.94 32.48 -20.90
C ALA A 221 21.14 33.41 -20.59
N ALA A 222 21.76 33.25 -19.41
CA ALA A 222 22.94 34.04 -19.02
C ALA A 222 24.17 33.80 -19.91
N TRP A 223 24.31 32.57 -20.44
CA TRP A 223 25.50 32.20 -21.21
C TRP A 223 25.24 32.10 -22.73
N GLY A 224 24.05 32.40 -23.23
CA GLY A 224 23.68 32.30 -24.63
C GLY A 224 23.83 30.89 -25.22
N THR A 225 23.74 29.85 -24.36
CA THR A 225 24.03 28.47 -24.76
C THR A 225 22.82 27.83 -25.45
N GLU A 226 23.04 27.18 -26.59
CA GLU A 226 21.97 26.47 -27.31
C GLU A 226 21.74 25.06 -26.72
N MET A 227 20.47 24.60 -26.75
CA MET A 227 20.10 23.25 -26.32
C MET A 227 20.58 22.20 -27.33
N THR A 228 21.57 21.43 -26.93
CA THR A 228 22.02 20.25 -27.67
C THR A 228 21.36 18.97 -27.15
N PRO A 229 21.31 17.86 -27.90
CA PRO A 229 20.81 16.59 -27.42
C PRO A 229 21.52 16.12 -26.14
N ARG A 230 22.81 16.40 -26.00
CA ARG A 230 23.59 16.09 -24.80
C ARG A 230 23.11 16.89 -23.60
N LEU A 231 22.91 18.20 -23.73
CA LEU A 231 22.41 19.06 -22.66
C LEU A 231 20.99 18.69 -22.28
N ALA A 232 20.14 18.33 -23.27
CA ALA A 232 18.81 17.82 -23.00
C ALA A 232 18.84 16.53 -22.15
N GLY A 233 19.76 15.62 -22.44
CA GLY A 233 19.98 14.41 -21.63
C GLY A 233 20.40 14.72 -20.19
N VAL A 234 21.30 15.70 -20.00
CA VAL A 234 21.73 16.16 -18.67
C VAL A 234 20.58 16.75 -17.88
N VAL A 235 19.77 17.61 -18.50
CA VAL A 235 18.59 18.22 -17.87
C VAL A 235 17.53 17.16 -17.54
N ALA A 236 17.30 16.22 -18.44
CA ALA A 236 16.38 15.12 -18.18
C ALA A 236 16.83 14.24 -16.99
N ALA A 237 18.12 13.91 -16.92
CA ALA A 237 18.70 13.16 -15.80
C ALA A 237 18.55 13.92 -14.46
N ALA A 238 18.84 15.23 -14.45
CA ALA A 238 18.65 16.08 -13.29
C ALA A 238 17.17 16.16 -12.88
N GLY A 239 16.25 16.26 -13.84
CA GLY A 239 14.82 16.24 -13.58
C GLY A 239 14.34 14.90 -12.99
N ALA A 240 14.80 13.79 -13.53
CA ALA A 240 14.51 12.46 -13.00
C ALA A 240 15.05 12.28 -11.56
N ALA A 241 16.30 12.66 -11.33
CA ALA A 241 16.91 12.62 -9.99
C ALA A 241 16.12 13.46 -8.99
N SER A 242 15.66 14.64 -9.39
CA SER A 242 14.85 15.54 -8.57
C SER A 242 13.49 14.91 -8.22
N VAL A 243 12.82 14.26 -9.16
CA VAL A 243 11.58 13.51 -8.89
C VAL A 243 11.82 12.43 -7.83
N PHE A 244 12.90 11.67 -7.95
CA PHE A 244 13.21 10.62 -6.97
C PHE A 244 13.58 11.19 -5.59
N ILE A 245 14.29 12.32 -5.51
CA ILE A 245 14.56 13.03 -4.22
C ILE A 245 13.23 13.48 -3.59
N TYR A 246 12.31 14.02 -4.39
CA TYR A 246 10.98 14.40 -3.92
C TYR A 246 10.18 13.20 -3.41
N MET A 247 10.14 12.08 -4.15
CA MET A 247 9.50 10.84 -3.72
C MET A 247 10.13 10.27 -2.44
N PHE A 248 11.45 10.34 -2.32
CA PHE A 248 12.16 10.03 -1.07
C PHE A 248 11.65 10.87 0.09
N GLY A 249 11.55 12.19 -0.10
CA GLY A 249 11.05 13.12 0.92
C GLY A 249 9.62 12.82 1.37
N LEU A 250 8.73 12.46 0.43
CA LEU A 250 7.35 12.06 0.72
C LEU A 250 7.31 10.75 1.53
N ALA A 251 8.09 9.74 1.11
CA ALA A 251 8.18 8.48 1.81
C ALA A 251 8.73 8.64 3.24
N ASP A 252 9.77 9.47 3.40
CA ASP A 252 10.37 9.76 4.71
C ASP A 252 9.38 10.50 5.64
N ASN A 253 8.61 11.45 5.08
CA ASN A 253 7.56 12.15 5.80
C ASN A 253 6.44 11.21 6.28
N ASP A 254 5.96 10.31 5.42
CA ASP A 254 4.89 9.38 5.77
C ASP A 254 5.37 8.29 6.75
N ILE A 255 6.64 7.88 6.69
CA ILE A 255 7.26 6.99 7.68
C ILE A 255 7.37 7.68 9.06
N ALA A 256 7.79 8.94 9.09
CA ALA A 256 7.89 9.72 10.33
C ALA A 256 6.51 9.95 10.97
N GLY A 257 5.47 10.21 10.17
CA GLY A 257 4.09 10.41 10.60
C GLY A 257 3.28 9.12 10.82
N ALA A 258 3.87 7.94 10.69
CA ALA A 258 3.16 6.66 10.71
C ALA A 258 2.33 6.38 11.98
N ARG A 259 2.59 7.07 13.08
CA ARG A 259 1.84 6.92 14.35
C ARG A 259 0.82 8.03 14.61
N THR A 260 0.91 9.14 13.89
CA THR A 260 0.15 10.38 14.22
C THR A 260 -0.84 10.79 13.14
N ASP A 261 -0.68 10.33 11.91
CA ASP A 261 -1.45 10.79 10.75
C ASP A 261 -2.37 9.68 10.23
N ALA A 262 -3.53 9.48 10.90
CA ALA A 262 -4.45 8.36 10.68
C ALA A 262 -4.96 8.22 9.24
N ASP A 263 -4.92 9.29 8.45
CA ASP A 263 -5.43 9.29 7.06
C ASP A 263 -4.41 8.80 6.02
N ARG A 264 -3.17 8.53 6.43
CA ARG A 264 -2.10 8.08 5.54
C ARG A 264 -2.14 6.58 5.24
N PRO A 265 -1.56 6.14 4.10
CA PRO A 265 -1.56 4.73 3.71
C PRO A 265 -0.89 3.78 4.73
N ILE A 266 0.13 4.24 5.48
CA ILE A 266 0.83 3.39 6.47
C ILE A 266 -0.06 3.14 7.70
N PRO A 267 -0.60 4.16 8.41
CA PRO A 267 -1.51 3.93 9.53
C PRO A 267 -2.78 3.17 9.16
N ARG A 268 -3.28 3.33 7.94
CA ARG A 268 -4.42 2.57 7.41
C ARG A 268 -4.11 1.09 7.13
N GLY A 269 -2.85 0.66 7.27
CA GLY A 269 -2.44 -0.70 6.93
C GLY A 269 -2.40 -1.00 5.43
N GLU A 270 -2.61 0.00 4.57
CA GLU A 270 -2.59 -0.15 3.10
C GLU A 270 -1.16 -0.38 2.56
N ILE A 271 -0.14 0.14 3.26
CA ILE A 271 1.29 -0.07 2.98
C ILE A 271 1.98 -0.42 4.30
N SER A 272 2.73 -1.53 4.32
CA SER A 272 3.51 -1.89 5.50
C SER A 272 4.69 -0.92 5.69
N LEU A 273 5.08 -0.69 6.95
CA LEU A 273 6.24 0.15 7.28
C LEU A 273 7.53 -0.37 6.64
N GLY A 274 7.68 -1.71 6.52
CA GLY A 274 8.81 -2.35 5.83
C GLY A 274 8.83 -2.00 4.33
N ALA A 275 7.69 -2.13 3.64
CA ALA A 275 7.57 -1.78 2.22
C ALA A 275 7.84 -0.28 1.98
N ALA A 276 7.33 0.60 2.85
CA ALA A 276 7.59 2.03 2.78
C ALA A 276 9.08 2.37 2.93
N ARG A 277 9.79 1.71 3.86
CA ARG A 277 11.25 1.88 4.04
C ARG A 277 12.05 1.43 2.83
N ILE A 278 11.68 0.30 2.22
CA ILE A 278 12.29 -0.19 0.98
C ILE A 278 12.04 0.80 -0.16
N ALA A 279 10.82 1.25 -0.36
CA ALA A 279 10.48 2.23 -1.39
C ALA A 279 11.25 3.55 -1.22
N ARG A 280 11.39 4.04 0.02
CA ARG A 280 12.24 5.20 0.34
C ARG A 280 13.70 4.99 -0.08
N ALA A 281 14.29 3.85 0.28
CA ALA A 281 15.67 3.53 -0.07
C ALA A 281 15.87 3.42 -1.60
N LEU A 282 14.91 2.79 -2.30
CA LEU A 282 14.92 2.70 -3.76
C LEU A 282 14.84 4.08 -4.43
N CYS A 283 13.99 4.99 -3.95
CA CYS A 283 13.93 6.36 -4.47
C CYS A 283 15.28 7.05 -4.35
N TRP A 284 15.97 6.93 -3.20
CA TRP A 284 17.29 7.50 -3.03
C TRP A 284 18.32 6.88 -3.98
N ALA A 285 18.36 5.55 -4.09
CA ALA A 285 19.25 4.85 -5.00
C ALA A 285 19.03 5.27 -6.47
N LEU A 286 17.76 5.41 -6.90
CA LEU A 286 17.40 5.85 -8.25
C LEU A 286 17.80 7.31 -8.51
N ALA A 287 17.72 8.19 -7.49
CA ALA A 287 18.19 9.56 -7.61
C ALA A 287 19.71 9.61 -7.85
N LEU A 288 20.48 8.84 -7.08
CA LEU A 288 21.93 8.73 -7.24
C LEU A 288 22.29 8.12 -8.60
N ALA A 289 21.60 7.08 -9.02
CA ALA A 289 21.81 6.44 -10.32
C ALA A 289 21.53 7.42 -11.48
N ALA A 290 20.44 8.18 -11.43
CA ALA A 290 20.12 9.19 -12.45
C ALA A 290 21.20 10.27 -12.52
N GLY A 291 21.72 10.73 -11.37
CA GLY A 291 22.82 11.68 -11.30
C GLY A 291 24.12 11.13 -11.91
N ALA A 292 24.49 9.91 -11.59
CA ALA A 292 25.70 9.24 -12.09
C ALA A 292 25.60 8.96 -13.62
N LEU A 293 24.50 8.36 -14.08
CA LEU A 293 24.28 8.02 -15.49
C LEU A 293 24.15 9.28 -16.36
N GLY A 294 23.57 10.36 -15.80
CA GLY A 294 23.48 11.66 -16.47
C GLY A 294 24.79 12.41 -16.54
N GLY A 295 25.86 11.94 -15.89
CA GLY A 295 27.17 12.61 -15.83
C GLY A 295 27.08 14.02 -15.24
N LEU A 296 26.23 14.18 -14.20
CA LEU A 296 25.97 15.47 -13.58
C LEU A 296 27.21 16.04 -12.89
N SER A 297 27.31 17.38 -12.89
CA SER A 297 28.47 18.11 -12.41
C SER A 297 28.72 17.94 -10.89
N PRO A 298 29.96 18.15 -10.38
CA PRO A 298 30.21 18.20 -8.93
C PRO A 298 29.32 19.21 -8.20
N LEU A 299 28.99 20.32 -8.85
CA LEU A 299 28.11 21.34 -8.28
C LEU A 299 26.68 20.80 -8.10
N TRP A 300 26.19 20.01 -9.07
CA TRP A 300 24.90 19.35 -8.91
C TRP A 300 24.89 18.39 -7.71
N TRP A 301 25.95 17.62 -7.53
CA TRP A 301 26.06 16.70 -6.38
C TRP A 301 26.05 17.45 -5.05
N ALA A 302 26.76 18.59 -4.96
CA ALA A 302 26.76 19.43 -3.76
C ALA A 302 25.36 20.00 -3.47
N THR A 303 24.68 20.54 -4.50
CA THR A 303 23.34 21.11 -4.35
C THR A 303 22.28 20.04 -4.10
N ALA A 304 22.37 18.86 -4.71
CA ALA A 304 21.50 17.72 -4.44
C ALA A 304 21.67 17.19 -2.99
N PHE A 305 22.90 17.20 -2.47
CA PHE A 305 23.16 16.85 -1.07
C PHE A 305 22.55 17.91 -0.11
N ALA A 306 22.69 19.18 -0.42
CA ALA A 306 22.05 20.27 0.36
C ALA A 306 20.51 20.13 0.34
N LEU A 307 19.92 19.81 -0.82
CA LEU A 307 18.50 19.55 -0.95
C LEU A 307 18.08 18.32 -0.12
N PHE A 308 18.84 17.24 -0.14
CA PHE A 308 18.58 16.07 0.69
C PHE A 308 18.55 16.41 2.18
N VAL A 309 19.57 17.16 2.67
CA VAL A 309 19.61 17.60 4.07
C VAL A 309 18.41 18.48 4.41
N ALA A 310 18.05 19.42 3.54
CA ALA A 310 16.88 20.30 3.72
C ALA A 310 15.58 19.49 3.81
N VAL A 311 15.38 18.49 2.94
CA VAL A 311 14.20 17.61 2.94
C VAL A 311 14.11 16.79 4.25
N VAL A 312 15.20 16.17 4.68
CA VAL A 312 15.24 15.39 5.93
C VAL A 312 14.97 16.29 7.14
N THR A 313 15.54 17.49 7.16
CA THR A 313 15.32 18.46 8.25
C THR A 313 13.88 18.95 8.26
N TYR A 314 13.32 19.30 7.10
CA TYR A 314 11.90 19.67 6.98
C TYR A 314 10.99 18.56 7.53
N ASN A 315 11.23 17.31 7.20
CA ASN A 315 10.39 16.20 7.65
C ASN A 315 10.37 16.05 9.18
N ARG A 316 11.42 16.50 9.86
CA ARG A 316 11.53 16.48 11.33
C ARG A 316 10.94 17.72 11.99
N THR A 317 11.20 18.91 11.42
CA THR A 317 10.81 20.19 12.02
C THR A 317 9.44 20.68 11.58
N LYS A 318 9.00 20.28 10.38
CA LYS A 318 7.79 20.79 9.70
C LYS A 318 7.81 22.31 9.50
N ASP A 319 9.00 22.88 9.43
CA ASP A 319 9.17 24.31 9.22
C ASP A 319 8.72 24.71 7.82
N TRP A 320 7.73 25.61 7.74
CA TRP A 320 7.11 26.04 6.48
C TRP A 320 8.09 26.75 5.54
N PHE A 321 9.05 27.50 6.09
CA PHE A 321 10.06 28.20 5.28
C PHE A 321 11.05 27.21 4.66
N LEU A 322 11.45 26.18 5.41
CA LEU A 322 12.35 25.16 4.93
C LEU A 322 11.76 24.34 3.76
N MET A 323 10.42 24.15 3.73
CA MET A 323 9.76 23.58 2.55
C MET A 323 9.96 24.45 1.31
N GLY A 324 9.86 25.76 1.46
CA GLY A 324 10.19 26.71 0.38
C GLY A 324 11.64 26.59 -0.06
N VAL A 325 12.59 26.51 0.89
CA VAL A 325 14.02 26.31 0.62
C VAL A 325 14.28 25.05 -0.19
N CYS A 326 13.59 23.94 0.11
CA CYS A 326 13.70 22.70 -0.69
C CYS A 326 13.37 22.96 -2.19
N ARG A 327 12.36 23.77 -2.47
CA ARG A 327 11.99 24.09 -3.87
C ARG A 327 12.99 25.05 -4.51
N GLY A 328 13.48 26.06 -3.79
CA GLY A 328 14.54 26.94 -4.27
C GLY A 328 15.84 26.19 -4.58
N LEU A 329 16.25 25.28 -3.70
CA LEU A 329 17.42 24.42 -3.94
C LEU A 329 17.23 23.51 -5.17
N ASN A 330 16.00 23.10 -5.48
CA ASN A 330 15.72 22.32 -6.67
C ASN A 330 15.97 23.12 -7.97
N VAL A 331 15.68 24.42 -7.97
CA VAL A 331 16.07 25.35 -9.07
C VAL A 331 17.60 25.42 -9.18
N VAL A 332 18.30 25.54 -8.05
CA VAL A 332 19.79 25.56 -8.04
C VAL A 332 20.37 24.22 -8.51
N CYS A 333 19.72 23.10 -8.23
CA CYS A 333 20.10 21.79 -8.81
C CYS A 333 20.01 21.81 -10.35
N GLY A 334 18.99 22.41 -10.92
CA GLY A 334 18.86 22.57 -12.37
C GLY A 334 20.00 23.40 -12.99
N ALA A 335 20.37 24.51 -12.36
CA ALA A 335 21.51 25.32 -12.76
C ALA A 335 22.82 24.54 -12.60
N GLY A 336 23.00 23.86 -11.47
CA GLY A 336 24.19 23.04 -11.18
C GLY A 336 24.40 21.92 -12.19
N ALA A 337 23.33 21.34 -12.73
CA ALA A 337 23.44 20.30 -13.75
C ALA A 337 24.14 20.80 -15.03
N LEU A 338 23.85 22.01 -15.46
CA LEU A 338 24.43 22.60 -16.67
C LEU A 338 25.75 23.33 -16.43
N ALA A 339 26.12 23.67 -15.19
CA ALA A 339 27.33 24.42 -14.88
C ALA A 339 28.59 23.79 -15.48
N GLY A 340 28.77 22.46 -15.34
CA GLY A 340 29.93 21.78 -15.89
C GLY A 340 29.99 21.72 -17.43
N PRO A 341 28.88 21.30 -18.10
CA PRO A 341 28.80 21.32 -19.58
C PRO A 341 29.00 22.72 -20.19
N VAL A 342 28.34 23.73 -19.64
CA VAL A 342 28.40 25.10 -20.15
C VAL A 342 29.80 25.72 -19.96
N ALA A 343 30.42 25.53 -18.79
CA ALA A 343 31.78 25.98 -18.52
C ALA A 343 32.82 25.34 -19.46
N ARG A 344 32.64 24.08 -19.82
CA ARG A 344 33.53 23.40 -20.80
C ARG A 344 33.38 23.94 -22.22
N ALA A 345 32.17 24.36 -22.60
CA ALA A 345 31.91 24.94 -23.90
C ALA A 345 32.42 26.40 -24.01
N ASN A 346 32.51 27.11 -22.89
CA ASN A 346 32.93 28.52 -22.82
C ASN A 346 34.00 28.69 -21.74
N PRO A 347 35.26 28.26 -21.97
CA PRO A 347 36.32 28.37 -20.98
C PRO A 347 36.63 29.83 -20.70
N LYS A 348 36.36 30.29 -19.48
CA LYS A 348 36.81 31.56 -18.88
C LYS A 348 37.89 31.20 -17.84
N ASP A 349 38.72 32.16 -17.47
CA ASP A 349 39.96 32.04 -16.66
C ASP A 349 39.80 31.47 -15.23
N TRP A 350 38.64 30.97 -14.85
CA TRP A 350 38.35 30.37 -13.54
C TRP A 350 38.09 28.89 -13.60
N PRO A 351 38.25 28.13 -12.46
CA PRO A 351 37.90 26.70 -12.44
C PRO A 351 36.46 26.48 -12.93
N PRO A 352 36.25 25.59 -13.91
CA PRO A 352 35.07 25.61 -14.81
C PRO A 352 33.70 25.48 -14.10
N VAL A 353 33.66 24.94 -12.88
CA VAL A 353 32.41 24.63 -12.19
C VAL A 353 31.88 25.84 -11.39
N PHE A 354 32.77 26.67 -10.83
CA PHE A 354 32.42 27.81 -10.02
C PHE A 354 32.22 29.11 -10.82
N SER A 355 32.83 29.21 -12.02
CA SER A 355 32.71 30.38 -12.91
C SER A 355 31.25 30.64 -13.30
N VAL A 356 30.43 29.57 -13.46
CA VAL A 356 29.00 29.69 -13.84
C VAL A 356 28.18 30.36 -12.73
N LEU A 357 28.44 30.02 -11.47
CA LEU A 357 27.74 30.64 -10.32
C LEU A 357 28.34 31.97 -9.91
N ALA A 358 29.58 32.23 -10.24
CA ALA A 358 30.22 33.55 -9.96
C ALA A 358 29.86 34.60 -11.01
N ASP A 359 29.29 34.18 -12.15
CA ASP A 359 28.81 35.10 -13.18
C ASP A 359 27.60 35.88 -12.68
N PRO A 360 27.65 37.25 -12.71
CA PRO A 360 26.60 38.11 -12.12
C PRO A 360 25.21 37.88 -12.74
N GLU A 361 25.11 37.60 -14.04
CA GLU A 361 23.83 37.38 -14.71
C GLU A 361 23.26 36.03 -14.31
N THR A 362 24.09 34.99 -14.23
CA THR A 362 23.69 33.66 -13.74
C THR A 362 23.21 33.77 -12.30
N LEU A 363 23.96 34.46 -11.44
CA LEU A 363 23.58 34.63 -10.04
C LEU A 363 22.25 35.38 -9.91
N LEU A 364 22.06 36.43 -10.73
CA LEU A 364 20.79 37.19 -10.75
C LEU A 364 19.63 36.31 -11.19
N TYR A 365 19.76 35.58 -12.29
CA TYR A 365 18.65 34.77 -12.86
C TYR A 365 18.34 33.53 -12.01
N VAL A 366 19.36 32.79 -11.61
CA VAL A 366 19.16 31.56 -10.77
C VAL A 366 18.72 31.99 -9.36
N GLY A 367 19.35 33.02 -8.79
CA GLY A 367 19.04 33.49 -7.45
C GLY A 367 17.64 34.08 -7.34
N SER A 368 17.21 34.92 -8.30
CA SER A 368 15.83 35.44 -8.33
C SER A 368 14.79 34.32 -8.50
N ALA A 369 15.01 33.36 -9.42
CA ALA A 369 14.12 32.22 -9.58
C ALA A 369 14.05 31.41 -8.29
N ALA A 370 15.17 31.00 -7.72
CA ALA A 370 15.22 30.25 -6.46
C ALA A 370 14.51 30.99 -5.31
N LEU A 371 14.69 32.28 -5.19
CA LEU A 371 14.02 33.11 -4.18
C LEU A 371 12.50 33.14 -4.37
N VAL A 372 12.04 33.37 -5.60
CA VAL A 372 10.58 33.37 -5.92
C VAL A 372 9.95 32.05 -5.58
N TRP A 373 10.58 30.94 -5.96
CA TRP A 373 10.07 29.59 -5.63
C TRP A 373 10.06 29.34 -4.12
N THR A 374 11.13 29.74 -3.43
CA THR A 374 11.22 29.63 -1.96
C THR A 374 10.05 30.35 -1.30
N LEU A 375 9.85 31.65 -1.61
CA LEU A 375 8.82 32.47 -1.00
C LEU A 375 7.41 31.96 -1.37
N TYR A 376 7.18 31.57 -2.62
CA TYR A 376 5.89 31.09 -3.05
C TYR A 376 5.49 29.81 -2.29
N ILE A 377 6.36 28.81 -2.25
CA ILE A 377 6.05 27.53 -1.59
C ILE A 377 6.04 27.70 -0.06
N ALA A 378 6.92 28.52 0.51
CA ALA A 378 6.87 28.87 1.92
C ALA A 378 5.50 29.47 2.29
N GLY A 379 5.00 30.41 1.47
CA GLY A 379 3.68 31.00 1.65
C GLY A 379 2.54 30.00 1.53
N VAL A 380 2.58 29.10 0.53
CA VAL A 380 1.58 28.03 0.36
C VAL A 380 1.60 27.09 1.56
N THR A 381 2.79 26.67 2.03
CA THR A 381 2.94 25.77 3.18
C THR A 381 2.43 26.43 4.46
N LYS A 382 2.76 27.71 4.69
CA LYS A 382 2.24 28.48 5.83
C LYS A 382 0.72 28.58 5.78
N TYR A 383 0.15 28.86 4.60
CA TYR A 383 -1.29 28.90 4.43
C TYR A 383 -1.96 27.55 4.68
N SER A 384 -1.27 26.42 4.38
CA SER A 384 -1.82 25.07 4.56
C SER A 384 -1.95 24.64 6.03
N GLU A 385 -1.30 25.32 6.96
CA GLU A 385 -1.40 25.02 8.39
C GLU A 385 -2.87 24.97 8.85
N GLY A 386 -3.30 23.82 9.40
CA GLY A 386 -4.69 23.58 9.84
C GLY A 386 -5.70 23.26 8.71
N GLU A 387 -5.22 22.95 7.50
CA GLU A 387 -6.09 22.56 6.35
C GLU A 387 -6.96 21.33 6.65
N GLU A 388 -6.48 20.41 7.48
CA GLU A 388 -7.21 19.18 7.88
C GLU A 388 -8.55 19.49 8.54
N LYS A 389 -8.69 20.67 9.17
CA LYS A 389 -9.91 21.12 9.85
C LYS A 389 -10.87 21.91 8.95
N GLN A 390 -10.47 22.23 7.72
CA GLN A 390 -11.21 23.12 6.82
C GLN A 390 -11.21 22.60 5.38
N PRO A 391 -12.25 21.86 4.93
CA PRO A 391 -12.29 21.25 3.58
C PRO A 391 -12.08 22.23 2.41
N GLY A 392 -12.60 23.47 2.51
CA GLY A 392 -12.40 24.49 1.49
C GLY A 392 -10.94 24.94 1.35
N LYS A 393 -10.21 24.97 2.44
CA LYS A 393 -8.78 25.33 2.47
C LYS A 393 -7.93 24.30 1.73
N ARG A 394 -8.26 23.01 1.85
CA ARG A 394 -7.59 21.92 1.15
C ARG A 394 -7.67 22.06 -0.38
N ALA A 395 -8.85 22.42 -0.90
CA ALA A 395 -9.03 22.67 -2.33
C ALA A 395 -8.17 23.85 -2.81
N THR A 396 -8.10 24.93 -2.02
CA THR A 396 -7.28 26.11 -2.32
C THR A 396 -5.79 25.77 -2.32
N VAL A 397 -5.29 25.00 -1.34
CA VAL A 397 -3.89 24.53 -1.31
C VAL A 397 -3.56 23.70 -2.53
N GLY A 398 -4.44 22.74 -2.90
CA GLY A 398 -4.26 21.95 -4.12
C GLY A 398 -4.23 22.78 -5.40
N PHE A 399 -5.02 23.86 -5.47
CA PHE A 399 -4.97 24.84 -6.56
C PHE A 399 -3.64 25.59 -6.59
N LEU A 400 -3.17 26.12 -5.43
CA LEU A 400 -1.92 26.88 -5.33
C LEU A 400 -0.71 26.00 -5.70
N ILE A 401 -0.65 24.74 -5.22
CA ILE A 401 0.42 23.82 -5.64
C ILE A 401 0.38 23.61 -7.16
N GLY A 402 -0.80 23.48 -7.76
CA GLY A 402 -0.95 23.37 -9.21
C GLY A 402 -0.55 24.65 -9.95
N ALA A 403 -0.75 25.83 -9.35
CA ALA A 403 -0.39 27.12 -9.94
C ALA A 403 1.13 27.31 -10.06
N LEU A 404 1.94 26.55 -9.29
CA LEU A 404 3.40 26.56 -9.43
C LEU A 404 3.85 26.24 -10.85
N VAL A 405 3.17 25.32 -11.56
CA VAL A 405 3.53 24.98 -12.95
C VAL A 405 3.32 26.19 -13.88
N TYR A 406 2.31 27.01 -13.65
CA TYR A 406 2.12 28.24 -14.42
C TYR A 406 3.22 29.26 -14.14
N LEU A 407 3.67 29.36 -12.87
CA LEU A 407 4.80 30.22 -12.50
C LEU A 407 6.09 29.73 -13.18
N GLN A 408 6.33 28.43 -13.20
CA GLN A 408 7.46 27.79 -13.90
C GLN A 408 7.40 28.10 -15.42
N LEU A 409 6.23 27.95 -16.02
CA LEU A 409 6.04 28.26 -17.42
C LEU A 409 6.26 29.75 -17.73
N ALA A 410 5.77 30.64 -16.88
CA ALA A 410 6.00 32.09 -17.04
C ALA A 410 7.50 32.44 -17.00
N ALA A 411 8.27 31.84 -16.10
CA ALA A 411 9.71 32.01 -16.06
C ALA A 411 10.40 31.50 -17.33
N LEU A 412 10.00 30.30 -17.81
CA LEU A 412 10.54 29.77 -19.07
C LEU A 412 10.20 30.66 -20.27
N VAL A 413 9.02 31.27 -20.31
CA VAL A 413 8.65 32.27 -21.34
C VAL A 413 9.54 33.48 -21.24
N ALA A 414 9.75 34.03 -20.03
CA ALA A 414 10.62 35.20 -19.84
C ALA A 414 12.05 34.91 -20.33
N PHE A 415 12.62 33.76 -20.00
CA PHE A 415 13.95 33.36 -20.49
C PHE A 415 13.96 33.13 -22.01
N ALA A 416 12.90 32.54 -22.60
CA ALA A 416 12.81 32.33 -24.05
C ALA A 416 12.67 33.63 -24.86
N LEU A 417 12.15 34.71 -24.25
CA LEU A 417 12.11 36.03 -24.87
C LEU A 417 13.48 36.70 -24.84
N GLN A 418 14.26 36.51 -23.77
CA GLN A 418 15.62 37.05 -23.64
C GLN A 418 16.64 36.25 -24.45
N ALA A 419 16.51 34.91 -24.44
CA ALA A 419 17.44 34.01 -25.09
C ALA A 419 16.68 32.96 -25.90
N PRO A 420 16.55 33.11 -27.24
CA PRO A 420 15.84 32.15 -28.11
C PRO A 420 16.34 30.71 -27.99
N SER A 421 17.58 30.50 -27.58
CA SER A 421 18.17 29.18 -27.28
C SER A 421 17.42 28.36 -26.24
N THR A 422 16.63 28.99 -25.37
CA THR A 422 15.86 28.31 -24.31
C THR A 422 14.46 27.83 -24.74
N ARG A 423 14.06 28.08 -26.01
CA ARG A 423 12.71 27.70 -26.52
C ARG A 423 12.40 26.23 -26.39
N GLY A 424 13.39 25.35 -26.49
CA GLY A 424 13.22 23.90 -26.28
C GLY A 424 12.75 23.55 -24.87
N LEU A 425 13.24 24.27 -23.84
CA LEU A 425 12.80 24.10 -22.46
C LEU A 425 11.37 24.60 -22.23
N LEU A 426 10.96 25.66 -22.94
CA LEU A 426 9.60 26.17 -22.91
C LEU A 426 8.60 25.09 -23.38
N LEU A 427 8.90 24.38 -24.46
CA LEU A 427 8.06 23.28 -24.95
C LEU A 427 7.96 22.15 -23.92
N THR A 428 9.07 21.82 -23.25
CA THR A 428 9.08 20.82 -22.18
C THR A 428 8.22 21.27 -20.97
N GLY A 429 8.31 22.54 -20.59
CA GLY A 429 7.48 23.13 -19.53
C GLY A 429 5.98 23.09 -19.88
N ALA A 430 5.63 23.38 -21.13
CA ALA A 430 4.25 23.28 -21.61
C ALA A 430 3.74 21.82 -21.57
N ALA A 431 4.58 20.83 -21.96
CA ALA A 431 4.25 19.42 -21.85
C ALA A 431 4.00 18.97 -20.40
N LEU A 432 4.80 19.48 -19.43
CA LEU A 432 4.57 19.22 -18.00
C LEU A 432 3.22 19.77 -17.51
N LEU A 433 2.80 20.94 -18.00
CA LEU A 433 1.50 21.50 -17.68
C LEU A 433 0.35 20.64 -18.21
N VAL A 434 0.48 20.14 -19.45
CA VAL A 434 -0.50 19.19 -20.01
C VAL A 434 -0.54 17.90 -19.18
N LEU A 435 0.62 17.35 -18.85
CA LEU A 435 0.73 16.14 -18.02
C LEU A 435 0.06 16.34 -16.66
N LEU A 436 0.30 17.47 -16.00
CA LEU A 436 -0.36 17.79 -14.72
C LEU A 436 -1.90 17.78 -14.85
N ARG A 437 -2.43 18.37 -15.91
CA ARG A 437 -3.88 18.39 -16.17
C ARG A 437 -4.44 16.97 -16.42
N VAL A 438 -3.73 16.16 -17.20
CA VAL A 438 -4.11 14.76 -17.47
C VAL A 438 -4.10 13.95 -16.19
N VAL A 439 -3.02 14.01 -15.41
CA VAL A 439 -2.90 13.28 -14.13
C VAL A 439 -4.00 13.69 -13.14
N LYS A 440 -4.28 15.00 -13.00
CA LYS A 440 -5.38 15.48 -12.14
C LYS A 440 -6.77 15.02 -12.56
N ARG A 441 -7.01 14.88 -13.88
CA ARG A 441 -8.28 14.35 -14.40
C ARG A 441 -8.41 12.83 -14.26
N ALA A 442 -7.32 12.11 -14.50
CA ALA A 442 -7.30 10.65 -14.45
C ALA A 442 -7.35 10.09 -13.00
N LEU A 443 -6.83 10.85 -12.02
CA LEU A 443 -6.72 10.43 -10.62
C LEU A 443 -7.47 11.36 -9.65
N PRO A 444 -8.77 11.60 -9.85
CA PRO A 444 -9.52 12.57 -9.04
C PRO A 444 -9.62 12.18 -7.55
N LYS A 445 -9.46 10.88 -7.21
CA LYS A 445 -9.48 10.37 -5.83
C LYS A 445 -8.10 10.37 -5.15
N VAL A 446 -7.04 10.66 -5.88
CA VAL A 446 -5.69 10.82 -5.33
C VAL A 446 -5.55 12.28 -4.94
N SER A 447 -6.02 12.63 -3.75
CA SER A 447 -6.00 14.00 -3.27
C SER A 447 -4.57 14.52 -3.12
N ALA A 448 -4.39 15.82 -3.37
CA ALA A 448 -3.12 16.53 -3.30
C ALA A 448 -2.66 16.84 -1.85
N SER A 449 -3.31 16.25 -0.87
CA SER A 449 -3.01 16.48 0.57
C SER A 449 -1.97 15.52 1.11
#